data_416dd42bfae9480d1a5e2ad5572bd51f
#
_entry.id   416dd42bfae9480d1a5e2ad5572bd51f
#
_cell.length_a   1.000
_cell.length_b   1.000
_cell.length_c   1.000
_cell.angle_alpha   90.00
_cell.angle_beta   90.00
_cell.angle_gamma   90.00
#
_symmetry.space_group_name_H-M   'P 1'
#
loop_
_entity.id
_entity.type
_entity.pdbx_description
1 polymer ?
#
loop_
_entity_poly.entity_id
_entity_poly.type
_entity_poly.pdbx_seq_one_letter_code
_entity_poly.pdbx_strand_id
1 'polypeptide(L)'
;MRNSIFGLILTLTALILFIPPLQASERGSQTNLPIPRFVSLRTDTGNVRRGPSLNHRIDWVFKRRNMPLKVIDEYGHWRRVTDRDNEGGWVHHSLLSGTRTVIIQDDLMPIYARADPSTLVKAHLQAGVVARLRKCTRDWCQISVDGYRGWAIKTGLWGVEADELRD
;
A
#
# COMPACT_ATOMS: atom_id res chain seq x y z
N MET A 1 -14.67 -25.75 74.51
CA MET A 1 -13.45 -25.65 73.69
C MET A 1 -13.85 -25.79 72.24
N ARG A 2 -13.92 -24.68 71.47
CA ARG A 2 -14.33 -24.65 70.09
C ARG A 2 -13.14 -24.20 69.26
N ASN A 3 -12.59 -25.09 68.46
CA ASN A 3 -11.49 -24.80 67.54
C ASN A 3 -12.10 -24.29 66.22
N SER A 4 -11.86 -23.02 65.92
CA SER A 4 -12.19 -22.42 64.61
C SER A 4 -10.97 -22.61 63.71
N ILE A 5 -11.15 -23.37 62.63
CA ILE A 5 -10.16 -23.51 61.56
C ILE A 5 -10.51 -22.44 60.49
N PHE A 6 -9.64 -21.43 60.40
CA PHE A 6 -9.72 -20.44 59.31
C PHE A 6 -9.11 -21.03 58.04
N GLY A 7 -9.94 -21.33 57.07
CA GLY A 7 -9.49 -21.77 55.74
C GLY A 7 -9.06 -20.54 54.90
N LEU A 8 -7.77 -20.50 54.55
CA LEU A 8 -7.18 -19.51 53.68
C LEU A 8 -7.49 -19.91 52.21
N ILE A 9 -8.45 -19.24 51.57
CA ILE A 9 -8.74 -19.43 50.14
C ILE A 9 -7.74 -18.59 49.34
N LEU A 10 -6.77 -19.28 48.71
CA LEU A 10 -5.80 -18.67 47.77
C LEU A 10 -6.46 -18.52 46.38
N THR A 11 -6.91 -17.34 46.05
CA THR A 11 -7.45 -17.05 44.70
C THR A 11 -6.29 -16.86 43.72
N LEU A 12 -6.06 -17.85 42.87
CA LEU A 12 -5.12 -17.81 41.78
C LEU A 12 -5.70 -16.98 40.63
N THR A 13 -5.32 -15.70 40.52
CA THR A 13 -5.72 -14.83 39.41
C THR A 13 -4.91 -15.19 38.18
N ALA A 14 -5.52 -15.92 37.22
CA ALA A 14 -4.90 -16.22 35.92
C ALA A 14 -4.84 -14.93 35.05
N LEU A 15 -3.63 -14.41 34.88
CA LEU A 15 -3.36 -13.30 33.97
C LEU A 15 -3.41 -13.82 32.52
N ILE A 16 -4.52 -13.63 31.83
CA ILE A 16 -4.68 -13.98 30.41
C ILE A 16 -3.90 -12.94 29.61
N LEU A 17 -2.72 -13.33 29.12
CA LEU A 17 -1.94 -12.56 28.16
C LEU A 17 -2.70 -12.52 26.82
N PHE A 18 -3.28 -11.36 26.51
CA PHE A 18 -3.92 -11.11 25.23
C PHE A 18 -2.81 -10.94 24.18
N ILE A 19 -2.41 -12.04 23.51
CA ILE A 19 -1.51 -12.02 22.36
C ILE A 19 -2.38 -11.66 21.15
N PRO A 20 -2.20 -10.48 20.54
CA PRO A 20 -2.93 -10.16 19.33
C PRO A 20 -2.58 -11.18 18.22
N PRO A 21 -3.55 -11.66 17.42
CA PRO A 21 -3.26 -12.59 16.35
C PRO A 21 -2.30 -11.93 15.36
N LEU A 22 -1.18 -12.59 15.08
CA LEU A 22 -0.26 -12.22 14.03
C LEU A 22 -1.00 -12.42 12.69
N GLN A 23 -1.48 -11.34 12.08
CA GLN A 23 -2.13 -11.40 10.78
C GLN A 23 -1.07 -11.76 9.74
N ALA A 24 -1.03 -13.02 9.34
CA ALA A 24 -0.24 -13.44 8.19
C ALA A 24 -0.79 -12.73 6.95
N SER A 25 0.08 -12.04 6.22
CA SER A 25 -0.25 -11.44 4.94
C SER A 25 -0.79 -12.52 4.00
N GLU A 26 -2.00 -12.34 3.50
CA GLU A 26 -2.59 -13.24 2.49
C GLU A 26 -1.70 -13.23 1.25
N ARG A 27 -1.57 -14.40 0.59
CA ARG A 27 -0.74 -14.53 -0.62
C ARG A 27 -1.60 -14.78 -1.84
N GLY A 28 -1.25 -14.12 -2.91
CA GLY A 28 -1.93 -14.28 -4.20
C GLY A 28 -1.83 -15.70 -4.72
N SER A 29 -2.96 -16.25 -5.13
CA SER A 29 -3.11 -17.65 -5.56
C SER A 29 -2.30 -18.02 -6.82
N GLN A 30 -1.88 -17.03 -7.59
CA GLN A 30 -1.18 -17.24 -8.86
C GLN A 30 0.31 -16.87 -8.78
N THR A 31 0.66 -15.85 -8.02
CA THR A 31 2.04 -15.33 -7.95
C THR A 31 2.74 -15.70 -6.66
N ASN A 32 2.01 -16.12 -5.65
CA ASN A 32 2.50 -16.31 -4.27
C ASN A 32 3.12 -15.02 -3.66
N LEU A 33 2.84 -13.85 -4.25
CA LEU A 33 3.24 -12.56 -3.70
C LEU A 33 2.22 -12.10 -2.65
N PRO A 34 2.63 -11.26 -1.69
CA PRO A 34 1.70 -10.69 -0.73
C PRO A 34 0.54 -9.95 -1.41
N ILE A 35 -0.65 -10.06 -0.85
CA ILE A 35 -1.82 -9.24 -1.16
C ILE A 35 -2.40 -8.69 0.16
N PRO A 36 -2.80 -7.41 0.20
CA PRO A 36 -2.69 -6.44 -0.90
C PRO A 36 -1.24 -6.06 -1.22
N ARG A 37 -0.97 -5.62 -2.47
CA ARG A 37 0.32 -5.05 -2.87
C ARG A 37 0.17 -3.99 -3.94
N PHE A 38 1.10 -3.06 -4.02
CA PHE A 38 1.10 -2.04 -5.05
C PHE A 38 1.88 -2.46 -6.31
N VAL A 39 1.33 -2.10 -7.45
CA VAL A 39 1.88 -2.22 -8.80
C VAL A 39 1.65 -0.91 -9.54
N SER A 40 2.07 -0.80 -10.80
CA SER A 40 1.71 0.34 -11.64
C SER A 40 1.15 -0.09 -12.99
N LEU A 41 0.35 0.77 -13.61
CA LEU A 41 -0.12 0.55 -14.98
C LEU A 41 1.07 0.68 -15.95
N ARG A 42 1.31 -0.34 -16.77
CA ARG A 42 2.42 -0.36 -17.74
C ARG A 42 2.14 0.46 -18.98
N THR A 43 0.89 0.54 -19.37
CA THR A 43 0.38 1.13 -20.60
C THR A 43 -0.28 2.48 -20.35
N ASP A 44 -0.50 3.27 -21.37
CA ASP A 44 -1.21 4.56 -21.26
C ASP A 44 -2.69 4.37 -20.96
N THR A 45 -3.25 3.24 -21.40
CA THR A 45 -4.63 2.83 -21.12
C THR A 45 -4.70 1.39 -20.64
N GLY A 46 -5.61 1.09 -19.73
CA GLY A 46 -5.86 -0.25 -19.21
C GLY A 46 -7.34 -0.53 -19.02
N ASN A 47 -7.87 -1.53 -19.74
CA ASN A 47 -9.25 -1.96 -19.57
C ASN A 47 -9.43 -2.69 -18.24
N VAL A 48 -10.42 -2.27 -17.49
CA VAL A 48 -10.87 -2.86 -16.23
C VAL A 48 -12.20 -3.55 -16.47
N ARG A 49 -12.25 -4.84 -16.15
CA ARG A 49 -13.41 -5.69 -16.41
C ARG A 49 -14.11 -6.08 -15.13
N ARG A 50 -15.38 -6.40 -15.25
CA ARG A 50 -16.22 -6.88 -14.15
C ARG A 50 -15.75 -8.23 -13.61
N GLY A 51 -15.11 -9.06 -14.42
CA GLY A 51 -14.62 -10.38 -14.04
C GLY A 51 -13.33 -10.77 -14.78
N PRO A 52 -12.70 -11.88 -14.38
CA PRO A 52 -11.39 -12.30 -14.82
C PRO A 52 -11.41 -13.06 -16.15
N SER A 53 -12.01 -12.48 -17.19
CA SER A 53 -11.92 -13.00 -18.56
C SER A 53 -12.18 -11.90 -19.60
N LEU A 54 -11.81 -12.13 -20.87
CA LEU A 54 -12.08 -11.23 -21.98
C LEU A 54 -13.57 -11.09 -22.30
N ASN A 55 -14.40 -12.05 -21.90
CA ASN A 55 -15.84 -12.05 -22.15
C ASN A 55 -16.60 -11.14 -21.17
N HIS A 56 -15.98 -10.75 -20.07
CA HIS A 56 -16.59 -9.81 -19.15
C HIS A 56 -16.55 -8.39 -19.69
N ARG A 57 -17.63 -7.66 -19.43
CA ARG A 57 -17.79 -6.25 -19.81
C ARG A 57 -16.65 -5.40 -19.22
N ILE A 58 -16.19 -4.42 -20.00
CA ILE A 58 -15.32 -3.35 -19.52
C ILE A 58 -16.21 -2.34 -18.79
N ASP A 59 -15.97 -2.17 -17.49
CA ASP A 59 -16.70 -1.22 -16.66
C ASP A 59 -15.94 0.10 -16.50
N TRP A 60 -14.61 0.07 -16.66
CA TRP A 60 -13.72 1.20 -16.46
C TRP A 60 -12.51 1.16 -17.39
N VAL A 61 -11.86 2.31 -17.61
CA VAL A 61 -10.59 2.40 -18.34
C VAL A 61 -9.64 3.34 -17.60
N PHE A 62 -8.55 2.80 -17.07
CA PHE A 62 -7.45 3.62 -16.58
C PHE A 62 -6.70 4.26 -17.74
N LYS A 63 -6.38 5.55 -17.65
CA LYS A 63 -5.81 6.35 -18.74
C LYS A 63 -4.47 7.02 -18.41
N ARG A 64 -3.69 6.44 -17.51
CA ARG A 64 -2.42 7.05 -17.10
C ARG A 64 -1.34 6.01 -16.89
N ARG A 65 -0.31 6.01 -17.73
CA ARG A 65 0.90 5.20 -17.54
C ARG A 65 1.52 5.50 -16.16
N ASN A 66 2.08 4.48 -15.56
CA ASN A 66 2.68 4.52 -14.21
C ASN A 66 1.70 4.84 -13.06
N MET A 67 0.40 4.94 -13.31
CA MET A 67 -0.60 5.08 -12.25
C MET A 67 -0.43 3.93 -11.25
N PRO A 68 -0.23 4.19 -9.95
CA PRO A 68 -0.20 3.13 -8.96
C PRO A 68 -1.58 2.49 -8.82
N LEU A 69 -1.59 1.19 -8.56
CA LEU A 69 -2.78 0.37 -8.38
C LEU A 69 -2.50 -0.62 -7.25
N LYS A 70 -3.51 -0.91 -6.44
CA LYS A 70 -3.42 -1.92 -5.37
C LYS A 70 -4.04 -3.23 -5.86
N VAL A 71 -3.24 -4.30 -5.97
CA VAL A 71 -3.73 -5.66 -6.25
C VAL A 71 -4.31 -6.23 -4.96
N ILE A 72 -5.56 -6.65 -5.02
CA ILE A 72 -6.32 -7.19 -3.89
C ILE A 72 -6.75 -8.64 -4.08
N ASP A 73 -6.65 -9.18 -5.32
CA ASP A 73 -6.98 -10.56 -5.63
C ASP A 73 -6.32 -11.02 -6.94
N GLU A 74 -6.23 -12.34 -7.17
CA GLU A 74 -5.63 -12.95 -8.34
C GLU A 74 -6.46 -14.14 -8.86
N TYR A 75 -6.63 -14.22 -10.19
CA TYR A 75 -7.23 -15.36 -10.85
C TYR A 75 -6.58 -15.58 -12.22
N GLY A 76 -5.86 -16.66 -12.43
CA GLY A 76 -5.14 -16.96 -13.67
C GLY A 76 -4.25 -15.77 -14.09
N HIS A 77 -4.49 -15.25 -15.28
CA HIS A 77 -3.78 -14.08 -15.82
C HIS A 77 -4.36 -12.74 -15.37
N TRP A 78 -5.34 -12.72 -14.50
CA TRP A 78 -6.04 -11.52 -14.08
C TRP A 78 -5.65 -11.11 -12.66
N ARG A 79 -5.65 -9.81 -12.44
CA ARG A 79 -5.46 -9.19 -11.12
C ARG A 79 -6.63 -8.29 -10.83
N ARG A 80 -7.26 -8.47 -9.70
CA ARG A 80 -8.26 -7.51 -9.21
C ARG A 80 -7.51 -6.37 -8.56
N VAL A 81 -7.74 -5.17 -9.10
CA VAL A 81 -7.04 -3.97 -8.65
C VAL A 81 -8.02 -2.89 -8.23
N THR A 82 -7.55 -2.00 -7.35
CA THR A 82 -8.23 -0.76 -7.01
C THR A 82 -7.26 0.41 -7.13
N ASP A 83 -7.79 1.59 -7.42
CA ASP A 83 -7.07 2.86 -7.35
C ASP A 83 -7.23 3.51 -5.97
N ARG A 84 -6.80 4.79 -5.83
CA ARG A 84 -6.88 5.54 -4.58
C ARG A 84 -8.32 5.84 -4.13
N ASP A 85 -9.26 5.87 -5.07
CA ASP A 85 -10.67 6.15 -4.81
C ASP A 85 -11.48 4.86 -4.59
N ASN A 86 -10.78 3.70 -4.51
CA ASN A 86 -11.31 2.34 -4.41
C ASN A 86 -12.12 1.89 -5.65
N GLU A 87 -11.95 2.60 -6.76
CA GLU A 87 -12.51 2.19 -8.04
C GLU A 87 -11.60 1.18 -8.74
N GLY A 88 -12.17 0.20 -9.41
CA GLY A 88 -11.37 -0.82 -10.09
C GLY A 88 -12.12 -2.05 -10.53
N GLY A 89 -11.41 -3.15 -10.63
CA GLY A 89 -11.89 -4.46 -11.09
C GLY A 89 -10.76 -5.31 -11.64
N TRP A 90 -11.05 -6.16 -12.62
CA TRP A 90 -10.10 -7.13 -13.15
C TRP A 90 -9.31 -6.58 -14.34
N VAL A 91 -7.98 -6.59 -14.20
CA VAL A 91 -7.02 -6.14 -15.21
C VAL A 91 -6.12 -7.29 -15.58
N HIS A 92 -5.82 -7.46 -16.87
CA HIS A 92 -4.89 -8.50 -17.30
C HIS A 92 -3.47 -8.15 -16.86
N HIS A 93 -2.72 -9.13 -16.32
CA HIS A 93 -1.40 -8.89 -15.71
C HIS A 93 -0.39 -8.25 -16.66
N SER A 94 -0.50 -8.46 -17.98
CA SER A 94 0.38 -7.85 -18.98
C SER A 94 0.30 -6.32 -19.01
N LEU A 95 -0.80 -5.73 -18.54
CA LEU A 95 -0.99 -4.30 -18.43
C LEU A 95 -0.39 -3.70 -17.15
N LEU A 96 0.13 -4.55 -16.28
CA LEU A 96 0.71 -4.16 -14.99
C LEU A 96 2.23 -4.29 -14.98
N SER A 97 2.86 -3.52 -14.11
CA SER A 97 4.32 -3.50 -13.90
C SER A 97 4.63 -3.53 -12.41
N GLY A 98 5.71 -4.23 -12.04
CA GLY A 98 6.26 -4.18 -10.68
C GLY A 98 6.98 -2.88 -10.34
N THR A 99 7.08 -1.93 -11.29
CA THR A 99 7.62 -0.59 -11.01
C THR A 99 6.74 0.08 -9.95
N ARG A 100 7.36 0.53 -8.87
CA ARG A 100 6.64 1.17 -7.77
C ARG A 100 6.53 2.67 -8.03
N THR A 101 5.32 3.15 -7.95
CA THR A 101 4.96 4.57 -8.07
C THR A 101 4.01 4.96 -6.96
N VAL A 102 3.89 6.26 -6.73
CA VAL A 102 2.99 6.86 -5.73
C VAL A 102 2.26 8.05 -6.35
N ILE A 103 1.08 8.37 -5.83
CA ILE A 103 0.36 9.62 -6.12
C ILE A 103 0.53 10.55 -4.93
N ILE A 104 0.85 11.81 -5.22
CA ILE A 104 0.87 12.89 -4.24
C ILE A 104 -0.58 13.19 -3.83
N GLN A 105 -0.86 13.17 -2.52
CA GLN A 105 -2.21 13.41 -2.01
C GLN A 105 -2.44 14.87 -1.62
N ASP A 106 -1.44 15.50 -1.03
CA ASP A 106 -1.50 16.88 -0.56
C ASP A 106 -1.09 17.86 -1.66
N ASP A 107 -1.77 18.99 -1.75
CA ASP A 107 -1.37 20.04 -2.67
C ASP A 107 -0.12 20.77 -2.18
N LEU A 108 0.74 21.18 -3.14
CA LEU A 108 2.03 21.81 -2.87
C LEU A 108 2.94 21.03 -1.90
N MET A 109 2.88 19.70 -1.93
CA MET A 109 3.68 18.84 -1.08
C MET A 109 5.18 19.08 -1.31
N PRO A 110 5.98 19.47 -0.28
CA PRO A 110 7.40 19.66 -0.44
C PRO A 110 8.15 18.33 -0.53
N ILE A 111 9.18 18.29 -1.38
CA ILE A 111 10.18 17.24 -1.37
C ILE A 111 11.52 17.81 -0.92
N TYR A 112 12.17 17.15 0.03
CA TYR A 112 13.35 17.63 0.72
C TYR A 112 14.64 16.98 0.22
N ALA A 113 15.77 17.62 0.47
CA ALA A 113 17.08 17.06 0.13
C ALA A 113 17.41 15.78 0.94
N ARG A 114 16.92 15.69 2.17
CA ARG A 114 17.04 14.54 3.08
C ARG A 114 15.69 14.23 3.72
N ALA A 115 15.61 13.13 4.44
CA ALA A 115 14.42 12.72 5.21
C ALA A 115 14.30 13.55 6.51
N ASP A 116 14.27 14.87 6.35
CA ASP A 116 14.28 15.86 7.42
C ASP A 116 13.69 17.18 6.90
N PRO A 117 12.62 17.72 7.52
CA PRO A 117 11.93 18.92 7.07
C PRO A 117 12.75 20.21 7.26
N SER A 118 13.83 20.18 8.03
CA SER A 118 14.75 21.31 8.20
C SER A 118 15.71 21.49 7.01
N THR A 119 15.73 20.51 6.07
CA THR A 119 16.66 20.55 4.93
C THR A 119 16.05 21.28 3.73
N LEU A 120 16.89 21.59 2.74
CA LEU A 120 16.48 22.30 1.54
C LEU A 120 15.27 21.62 0.85
N VAL A 121 14.23 22.41 0.60
CA VAL A 121 13.12 22.00 -0.28
C VAL A 121 13.60 22.05 -1.73
N LYS A 122 13.51 20.93 -2.42
CA LYS A 122 13.95 20.79 -3.82
C LYS A 122 12.86 21.13 -4.82
N ALA A 123 11.61 20.85 -4.48
CA ALA A 123 10.44 21.18 -5.28
C ALA A 123 9.17 21.06 -4.41
N HIS A 124 8.09 21.66 -4.90
CA HIS A 124 6.72 21.43 -4.41
C HIS A 124 5.94 20.68 -5.49
N LEU A 125 5.25 19.62 -5.10
CA LEU A 125 4.48 18.78 -5.99
C LEU A 125 3.00 19.01 -5.77
N GLN A 126 2.24 19.10 -6.85
CA GLN A 126 0.79 19.23 -6.79
C GLN A 126 0.13 17.89 -6.49
N ALA A 127 -1.04 17.92 -5.86
CA ALA A 127 -1.89 16.75 -5.68
C ALA A 127 -2.17 16.07 -7.03
N GLY A 128 -2.20 14.73 -7.03
CA GLY A 128 -2.41 13.93 -8.23
C GLY A 128 -1.15 13.69 -9.09
N VAL A 129 -0.01 14.32 -8.79
CA VAL A 129 1.25 14.00 -9.48
C VAL A 129 1.65 12.55 -9.18
N VAL A 130 2.01 11.80 -10.22
CA VAL A 130 2.57 10.44 -10.10
C VAL A 130 4.08 10.50 -10.09
N ALA A 131 4.69 10.04 -9.02
CA ALA A 131 6.13 9.98 -8.84
C ALA A 131 6.63 8.53 -8.74
N ARG A 132 7.84 8.27 -9.18
CA ARG A 132 8.49 6.97 -9.00
C ARG A 132 8.95 6.82 -7.55
N LEU A 133 8.54 5.74 -6.90
CA LEU A 133 8.98 5.38 -5.56
C LEU A 133 10.37 4.75 -5.62
N ARG A 134 11.28 5.20 -4.76
CA ARG A 134 12.67 4.73 -4.66
C ARG A 134 12.88 3.96 -3.36
N LYS A 135 13.21 4.67 -2.32
CA LYS A 135 13.51 4.14 -0.98
C LYS A 135 12.46 4.62 0.01
N CYS A 136 12.17 3.82 1.03
CA CYS A 136 11.32 4.24 2.14
C CYS A 136 11.95 3.87 3.48
N THR A 137 12.00 4.84 4.36
CA THR A 137 12.22 4.65 5.80
C THR A 137 10.85 4.51 6.49
N ARG A 138 10.83 4.55 7.82
CA ARG A 138 9.59 4.50 8.58
C ARG A 138 8.61 5.59 8.17
N ASP A 139 9.06 6.85 8.11
CA ASP A 139 8.18 8.02 7.96
C ASP A 139 8.36 8.73 6.62
N TRP A 140 9.39 8.41 5.85
CA TRP A 140 9.79 9.13 4.64
C TRP A 140 10.00 8.20 3.47
N CYS A 141 9.64 8.66 2.27
CA CYS A 141 10.00 7.99 1.03
C CYS A 141 10.77 8.93 0.10
N GLN A 142 11.82 8.41 -0.52
CA GLN A 142 12.50 9.08 -1.61
C GLN A 142 11.73 8.82 -2.89
N ILE A 143 11.34 9.88 -3.56
CA ILE A 143 10.60 9.86 -4.82
C ILE A 143 11.33 10.63 -5.91
N SER A 144 10.98 10.33 -7.16
CA SER A 144 11.51 11.09 -8.31
C SER A 144 10.42 11.32 -9.36
N VAL A 145 10.35 12.54 -9.88
CA VAL A 145 9.43 12.97 -10.93
C VAL A 145 10.06 14.13 -11.71
N ASP A 146 9.95 14.11 -13.03
CA ASP A 146 10.38 15.19 -13.94
C ASP A 146 11.80 15.72 -13.67
N GLY A 147 12.73 14.80 -13.41
CA GLY A 147 14.13 15.14 -13.12
C GLY A 147 14.43 15.52 -11.66
N TYR A 148 13.43 15.84 -10.88
CA TYR A 148 13.57 16.09 -9.45
C TYR A 148 13.63 14.78 -8.66
N ARG A 149 14.47 14.77 -7.62
CA ARG A 149 14.55 13.67 -6.64
C ARG A 149 14.64 14.26 -5.24
N GLY A 150 13.77 13.82 -4.35
CA GLY A 150 13.75 14.29 -2.97
C GLY A 150 13.03 13.33 -2.05
N TRP A 151 12.99 13.66 -0.77
CA TRP A 151 12.32 12.93 0.28
C TRP A 151 10.98 13.59 0.59
N ALA A 152 9.93 12.81 0.56
CA ALA A 152 8.57 13.21 0.89
C ALA A 152 8.11 12.46 2.15
N ILE A 153 7.25 13.09 2.94
CA ILE A 153 6.63 12.44 4.09
C ILE A 153 5.65 11.36 3.57
N LYS A 154 5.69 10.18 4.19
CA LYS A 154 4.97 9.01 3.69
C LYS A 154 3.45 9.18 3.73
N THR A 155 2.93 9.87 4.75
CA THR A 155 1.50 10.09 4.94
C THR A 155 0.82 10.87 3.81
N GLY A 156 1.56 11.69 3.07
CA GLY A 156 1.05 12.41 1.90
C GLY A 156 1.15 11.63 0.58
N LEU A 157 1.47 10.33 0.63
CA LEU A 157 1.67 9.47 -0.55
C LEU A 157 0.66 8.33 -0.57
N TRP A 158 -0.04 8.14 -1.68
CA TRP A 158 -0.78 6.92 -1.96
C TRP A 158 0.03 6.01 -2.89
N GLY A 159 0.10 4.73 -2.62
CA GLY A 159 0.90 3.77 -3.39
C GLY A 159 2.03 3.13 -2.58
N VAL A 160 2.07 3.41 -1.27
CA VAL A 160 3.00 2.83 -0.30
C VAL A 160 2.24 2.49 0.99
N GLU A 161 2.56 1.37 1.63
CA GLU A 161 1.97 1.04 2.94
C GLU A 161 2.68 1.82 4.07
N ALA A 162 1.94 2.06 5.17
CA ALA A 162 2.44 2.90 6.26
C ALA A 162 3.72 2.33 6.90
N ASP A 163 3.81 1.01 7.01
CA ASP A 163 4.94 0.28 7.60
C ASP A 163 5.98 -0.19 6.56
N GLU A 164 5.75 0.08 5.27
CA GLU A 164 6.64 -0.38 4.20
C GLU A 164 8.03 0.24 4.33
N LEU A 165 9.04 -0.62 4.44
CA LEU A 165 10.46 -0.27 4.31
C LEU A 165 10.95 -0.71 2.93
N ARG A 166 11.79 0.13 2.30
CA ARG A 166 12.29 -0.14 0.95
C ARG A 166 13.68 0.48 0.74
N ASP A 167 14.59 -0.31 0.21
CA ASP A 167 15.96 0.07 -0.20
C ASP A 167 16.08 0.35 -1.70
#